data_d86cf56f2b3198ca07031bab49858ad8
#
_entry.id   d86cf56f2b3198ca07031bab49858ad8
#
_cell.length_a   1.000
_cell.length_b   1.000
_cell.length_c   1.000
_cell.angle_alpha   90.00
_cell.angle_beta   90.00
_cell.angle_gamma   90.00
#
_symmetry.space_group_name_H-M   'P 1'
#
loop_
_entity.id
_entity.type
_entity.pdbx_description
1 polymer ?
#
loop_
_entity_poly.entity_id
_entity_poly.type
_entity_poly.pdbx_seq_one_letter_code
_entity_poly.pdbx_strand_id
1 'polypeptide(L)'
;MDIITVNLPTNGSFKRRNSTDEIILHHAEASRASVEEVNRWHLERGWTGIGYHFYIRKDGKVYRGRPECAVGAHAQGHNSRAIGICVEGSYMTETMPQAQLNALKELIRTLMAKYPGAKLLRHKDVNSTDCPGTKFPWAEVQKYNTETTAKKEETKMTDKEFAAHEERYQAEKANQKPHPYAAEAWQAAVNAGIMDGTKPQSPLTREQLAVILQRLGLLGKGVK
;
A
#
# COMPACT_ATOMS: atom_id res chain seq x y z
N MET A 1 8.28 5.65 -7.32
CA MET A 1 7.71 5.65 -8.69
C MET A 1 6.70 6.76 -8.80
N ASP A 2 6.82 7.58 -9.82
CA ASP A 2 5.89 8.67 -10.07
C ASP A 2 4.73 8.19 -10.94
N ILE A 3 3.49 8.51 -10.52
CA ILE A 3 2.27 8.21 -11.28
C ILE A 3 1.73 9.52 -11.83
N ILE A 4 1.76 9.65 -13.14
CA ILE A 4 1.31 10.84 -13.86
C ILE A 4 -0.21 10.88 -13.86
N THR A 5 -0.77 11.99 -13.42
CA THR A 5 -2.21 12.25 -13.51
C THR A 5 -2.46 13.22 -14.65
N VAL A 6 -3.32 12.83 -15.57
CA VAL A 6 -3.81 13.66 -16.68
C VAL A 6 -5.32 13.85 -16.56
N ASN A 7 -5.83 14.92 -17.13
CA ASN A 7 -7.27 15.15 -17.14
C ASN A 7 -7.92 14.30 -18.23
N LEU A 8 -8.55 13.21 -17.84
CA LEU A 8 -9.29 12.32 -18.74
C LEU A 8 -10.80 12.64 -18.66
N PRO A 9 -11.44 13.02 -19.77
CA PRO A 9 -12.89 13.24 -19.77
C PRO A 9 -13.65 11.95 -19.41
N THR A 10 -14.82 12.11 -18.80
CA THR A 10 -15.68 11.00 -18.39
C THR A 10 -17.15 11.25 -18.75
N ASN A 11 -17.89 10.18 -19.05
CA ASN A 11 -19.34 10.18 -19.22
C ASN A 11 -20.00 9.75 -17.89
N GLY A 12 -20.11 10.68 -16.94
CA GLY A 12 -20.71 10.44 -15.62
C GLY A 12 -19.70 10.09 -14.52
N SER A 13 -20.18 9.52 -13.43
CA SER A 13 -19.39 9.26 -12.22
C SER A 13 -18.98 7.80 -12.11
N PHE A 14 -17.80 7.55 -11.55
CA PHE A 14 -17.34 6.21 -11.23
C PHE A 14 -17.99 5.69 -9.94
N LYS A 15 -18.44 4.43 -9.96
CA LYS A 15 -18.87 3.73 -8.75
C LYS A 15 -17.65 3.33 -7.90
N ARG A 16 -17.79 3.39 -6.58
CA ARG A 16 -16.75 2.96 -5.64
C ARG A 16 -16.67 1.44 -5.56
N ARG A 17 -15.44 0.89 -5.53
CA ARG A 17 -15.15 -0.52 -5.27
C ARG A 17 -15.04 -0.75 -3.75
N ASN A 18 -15.53 -1.89 -3.28
CA ASN A 18 -15.54 -2.23 -1.85
C ASN A 18 -14.29 -2.99 -1.40
N SER A 19 -13.70 -3.81 -2.26
CA SER A 19 -12.48 -4.58 -1.97
C SER A 19 -11.48 -4.53 -3.12
N THR A 20 -10.26 -4.96 -2.86
CA THR A 20 -9.23 -5.20 -3.87
C THR A 20 -8.62 -6.56 -3.60
N ASP A 21 -9.12 -7.57 -4.28
CA ASP A 21 -8.76 -8.97 -4.11
C ASP A 21 -7.88 -9.47 -5.27
N GLU A 22 -7.84 -8.69 -6.36
CA GLU A 22 -7.16 -9.06 -7.60
C GLU A 22 -6.48 -7.85 -8.26
N ILE A 23 -5.33 -8.11 -8.87
CA ILE A 23 -4.62 -7.20 -9.77
C ILE A 23 -4.53 -7.92 -11.11
N ILE A 24 -5.19 -7.38 -12.14
CA ILE A 24 -5.31 -8.02 -13.46
C ILE A 24 -4.51 -7.25 -14.50
N LEU A 25 -3.63 -7.97 -15.20
CA LEU A 25 -2.75 -7.43 -16.21
C LEU A 25 -3.35 -7.56 -17.61
N HIS A 26 -3.24 -6.47 -18.37
CA HIS A 26 -3.74 -6.34 -19.74
C HIS A 26 -2.67 -5.73 -20.64
N HIS A 27 -2.81 -5.95 -21.96
CA HIS A 27 -2.19 -5.13 -22.98
C HIS A 27 -3.24 -4.29 -23.73
N ALA A 28 -2.81 -3.20 -24.33
CA ALA A 28 -3.71 -2.34 -25.11
C ALA A 28 -4.11 -2.93 -26.46
N GLU A 29 -3.38 -3.98 -26.93
CA GLU A 29 -3.48 -4.56 -28.26
C GLU A 29 -3.26 -3.53 -29.39
N ALA A 30 -2.55 -2.46 -29.05
CA ALA A 30 -2.16 -1.39 -29.96
C ALA A 30 -0.68 -1.05 -29.74
N SER A 31 0.10 -1.06 -30.83
CA SER A 31 1.55 -0.82 -30.79
C SER A 31 1.90 0.56 -30.21
N ARG A 32 1.05 1.55 -30.43
CA ARG A 32 1.14 2.90 -29.84
C ARG A 32 -0.25 3.39 -29.50
N ALA A 33 -0.41 3.79 -28.26
CA ALA A 33 -1.60 4.48 -27.79
C ALA A 33 -1.27 5.30 -26.55
N SER A 34 -1.69 6.54 -26.52
CA SER A 34 -1.64 7.35 -25.30
C SER A 34 -2.79 6.96 -24.37
N VAL A 35 -2.69 7.33 -23.09
CA VAL A 35 -3.76 7.08 -22.13
C VAL A 35 -5.06 7.82 -22.53
N GLU A 36 -4.92 9.00 -23.16
CA GLU A 36 -6.05 9.78 -23.68
C GLU A 36 -6.74 9.07 -24.84
N GLU A 37 -5.97 8.44 -25.74
CA GLU A 37 -6.51 7.65 -26.85
C GLU A 37 -7.27 6.43 -26.33
N VAL A 38 -6.70 5.72 -25.38
CA VAL A 38 -7.39 4.56 -24.73
C VAL A 38 -8.66 5.03 -24.02
N ASN A 39 -8.64 6.17 -23.35
CA ASN A 39 -9.83 6.75 -22.74
C ASN A 39 -10.89 7.08 -23.79
N ARG A 40 -10.51 7.73 -24.89
CA ARG A 40 -11.42 8.05 -26.01
C ARG A 40 -12.08 6.80 -26.58
N TRP A 41 -11.32 5.74 -26.86
CA TRP A 41 -11.88 4.47 -27.37
C TRP A 41 -12.91 3.87 -26.42
N HIS A 42 -12.69 3.99 -25.10
CA HIS A 42 -13.65 3.50 -24.12
C HIS A 42 -14.90 4.38 -24.01
N LEU A 43 -14.76 5.69 -24.14
CA LEU A 43 -15.90 6.61 -24.23
C LEU A 43 -16.75 6.36 -25.48
N GLU A 44 -16.13 6.11 -26.64
CA GLU A 44 -16.79 5.76 -27.89
C GLU A 44 -17.58 4.43 -27.79
N ARG A 45 -17.17 3.52 -26.90
CA ARG A 45 -17.93 2.31 -26.55
C ARG A 45 -19.07 2.56 -25.56
N GLY A 46 -19.33 3.80 -25.16
CA GLY A 46 -20.35 4.18 -24.20
C GLY A 46 -19.95 3.94 -22.74
N TRP A 47 -18.65 3.71 -22.45
CA TRP A 47 -18.20 3.54 -21.08
C TRP A 47 -18.01 4.89 -20.39
N THR A 48 -18.00 4.88 -19.06
CA THR A 48 -17.80 6.10 -18.25
C THR A 48 -16.44 6.77 -18.50
N GLY A 49 -15.47 6.04 -19.01
CA GLY A 49 -14.10 6.47 -19.29
C GLY A 49 -13.19 5.27 -19.36
N ILE A 50 -11.88 5.50 -19.31
CA ILE A 50 -10.88 4.42 -19.38
C ILE A 50 -11.22 3.29 -18.40
N GLY A 51 -11.15 2.04 -18.85
CA GLY A 51 -11.50 0.86 -18.06
C GLY A 51 -10.46 0.49 -17.00
N TYR A 52 -9.22 0.85 -17.23
CA TYR A 52 -8.06 0.49 -16.42
C TYR A 52 -7.78 1.52 -15.33
N HIS A 53 -7.21 1.09 -14.20
CA HIS A 53 -6.80 1.96 -13.11
C HIS A 53 -5.42 2.58 -13.35
N PHE A 54 -4.56 1.83 -14.04
CA PHE A 54 -3.23 2.27 -14.43
C PHE A 54 -2.95 1.90 -15.88
N TYR A 55 -2.20 2.78 -16.54
CA TYR A 55 -1.73 2.59 -17.90
C TYR A 55 -0.23 2.86 -17.97
N ILE A 56 0.55 1.93 -18.57
CA ILE A 56 2.01 2.03 -18.63
C ILE A 56 2.44 2.15 -20.10
N ARG A 57 3.12 3.25 -20.43
CA ARG A 57 3.68 3.49 -21.75
C ARG A 57 4.96 2.67 -21.97
N LYS A 58 5.35 2.48 -23.24
CA LYS A 58 6.58 1.77 -23.60
C LYS A 58 7.86 2.44 -23.06
N ASP A 59 7.84 3.74 -22.78
CA ASP A 59 8.92 4.50 -22.16
C ASP A 59 9.01 4.30 -20.62
N GLY A 60 8.11 3.51 -20.05
CA GLY A 60 8.04 3.22 -18.62
C GLY A 60 7.24 4.24 -17.81
N LYS A 61 6.68 5.28 -18.42
CA LYS A 61 5.81 6.23 -17.72
C LYS A 61 4.50 5.56 -17.34
N VAL A 62 4.11 5.74 -16.06
CA VAL A 62 2.88 5.21 -15.48
C VAL A 62 1.85 6.33 -15.37
N TYR A 63 0.68 6.09 -15.93
CA TYR A 63 -0.43 7.03 -15.92
C TYR A 63 -1.57 6.50 -15.06
N ARG A 64 -2.22 7.39 -14.34
CA ARG A 64 -3.48 7.11 -13.66
C ARG A 64 -4.61 7.14 -14.67
N GLY A 65 -5.36 6.05 -14.73
CA GLY A 65 -6.62 5.96 -15.47
C GLY A 65 -7.81 6.26 -14.56
N ARG A 66 -8.64 5.24 -14.25
CA ARG A 66 -9.70 5.38 -13.24
C ARG A 66 -9.12 5.66 -11.86
N PRO A 67 -9.86 6.36 -11.00
CA PRO A 67 -9.52 6.42 -9.58
C PRO A 67 -9.32 5.01 -9.02
N GLU A 68 -8.27 4.80 -8.25
CA GLU A 68 -7.89 3.48 -7.76
C GLU A 68 -8.99 2.79 -6.94
N CYS A 69 -9.84 3.58 -6.27
CA CYS A 69 -10.98 3.08 -5.51
C CYS A 69 -12.24 2.82 -6.38
N ALA A 70 -12.20 3.10 -7.67
CA ALA A 70 -13.35 2.92 -8.55
C ALA A 70 -13.53 1.46 -8.98
N VAL A 71 -14.77 1.09 -9.33
CA VAL A 71 -15.07 -0.14 -10.06
C VAL A 71 -14.46 -0.06 -11.45
N GLY A 72 -13.71 -1.05 -11.87
CA GLY A 72 -13.09 -1.12 -13.19
C GLY A 72 -14.08 -1.33 -14.34
N ALA A 73 -13.57 -1.30 -15.57
CA ALA A 73 -14.27 -1.80 -16.77
C ALA A 73 -13.24 -2.47 -17.68
N HIS A 74 -12.59 -3.53 -17.17
CA HIS A 74 -11.48 -4.22 -17.84
C HIS A 74 -11.57 -5.75 -17.80
N ALA A 75 -12.31 -6.33 -16.87
CA ALA A 75 -12.50 -7.77 -16.74
C ALA A 75 -13.92 -8.06 -16.24
N GLN A 76 -14.76 -8.61 -17.12
CA GLN A 76 -16.15 -8.91 -16.77
C GLN A 76 -16.22 -9.88 -15.58
N GLY A 77 -17.09 -9.63 -14.61
CA GLY A 77 -17.23 -10.43 -13.39
C GLY A 77 -16.19 -10.12 -12.30
N HIS A 78 -15.12 -9.37 -12.62
CA HIS A 78 -14.01 -9.06 -11.70
C HIS A 78 -13.88 -7.56 -11.38
N ASN A 79 -14.50 -6.68 -12.16
CA ASN A 79 -14.36 -5.23 -12.07
C ASN A 79 -14.63 -4.64 -10.67
N SER A 80 -15.53 -5.25 -9.90
CA SER A 80 -15.92 -4.78 -8.56
C SER A 80 -14.91 -5.09 -7.46
N ARG A 81 -13.90 -5.95 -7.74
CA ARG A 81 -12.88 -6.38 -6.77
C ARG A 81 -11.45 -6.37 -7.33
N ALA A 82 -11.25 -5.89 -8.57
CA ALA A 82 -9.96 -5.92 -9.23
C ALA A 82 -9.43 -4.53 -9.58
N ILE A 83 -8.10 -4.38 -9.51
CA ILE A 83 -7.35 -3.31 -10.15
C ILE A 83 -6.88 -3.81 -11.51
N GLY A 84 -7.19 -3.07 -12.58
CA GLY A 84 -6.68 -3.33 -13.93
C GLY A 84 -5.46 -2.48 -14.22
N ILE A 85 -4.36 -3.14 -14.65
CA ILE A 85 -3.16 -2.50 -15.19
C ILE A 85 -3.08 -2.85 -16.67
N CYS A 86 -3.05 -1.84 -17.53
CA CYS A 86 -2.87 -2.03 -18.96
C CYS A 86 -1.51 -1.50 -19.40
N VAL A 87 -0.80 -2.25 -20.21
CA VAL A 87 0.47 -1.83 -20.82
C VAL A 87 0.27 -1.52 -22.31
N GLU A 88 0.85 -0.43 -22.78
CA GLU A 88 0.92 -0.07 -24.20
C GLU A 88 1.65 -1.16 -24.98
N GLY A 89 1.12 -1.59 -26.10
CA GLY A 89 1.72 -2.60 -26.97
C GLY A 89 0.76 -3.70 -27.35
N SER A 90 1.14 -4.50 -28.36
CA SER A 90 0.47 -5.72 -28.77
C SER A 90 1.38 -6.93 -28.52
N TYR A 91 1.28 -7.50 -27.33
CA TYR A 91 2.13 -8.64 -26.90
C TYR A 91 1.66 -10.00 -27.39
N MET A 92 0.86 -9.99 -28.45
CA MET A 92 0.74 -11.13 -29.35
C MET A 92 1.96 -11.23 -30.29
N THR A 93 2.52 -10.09 -30.66
CA THR A 93 3.57 -10.01 -31.70
C THR A 93 4.84 -9.29 -31.23
N GLU A 94 4.71 -8.31 -30.36
CA GLU A 94 5.81 -7.44 -29.90
C GLU A 94 6.54 -8.00 -28.68
N THR A 95 7.77 -7.51 -28.49
CA THR A 95 8.52 -7.72 -27.24
C THR A 95 8.41 -6.48 -26.35
N MET A 96 8.16 -6.67 -25.06
CA MET A 96 8.02 -5.58 -24.10
C MET A 96 9.37 -4.88 -23.87
N PRO A 97 9.44 -3.54 -24.01
CA PRO A 97 10.64 -2.78 -23.68
C PRO A 97 10.97 -2.91 -22.18
N GLN A 98 12.29 -2.95 -21.87
CA GLN A 98 12.75 -3.11 -20.50
C GLN A 98 12.27 -2.00 -19.55
N ALA A 99 12.19 -0.75 -20.05
CA ALA A 99 11.68 0.38 -19.28
C ALA A 99 10.23 0.15 -18.82
N GLN A 100 9.37 -0.36 -19.71
CA GLN A 100 7.99 -0.68 -19.41
C GLN A 100 7.86 -1.86 -18.44
N LEU A 101 8.68 -2.91 -18.64
CA LEU A 101 8.70 -4.06 -17.74
C LEU A 101 9.15 -3.70 -16.33
N ASN A 102 10.16 -2.84 -16.21
CA ASN A 102 10.62 -2.34 -14.90
C ASN A 102 9.53 -1.53 -14.20
N ALA A 103 8.85 -0.64 -14.94
CA ALA A 103 7.74 0.15 -14.40
C ALA A 103 6.55 -0.73 -13.97
N LEU A 104 6.22 -1.76 -14.76
CA LEU A 104 5.19 -2.73 -14.44
C LEU A 104 5.51 -3.49 -13.14
N LYS A 105 6.73 -4.00 -13.02
CA LYS A 105 7.20 -4.70 -11.81
C LYS A 105 7.10 -3.81 -10.56
N GLU A 106 7.54 -2.56 -10.67
CA GLU A 106 7.52 -1.62 -9.55
C GLU A 106 6.09 -1.23 -9.15
N LEU A 107 5.19 -1.04 -10.13
CA LEU A 107 3.77 -0.80 -9.86
C LEU A 107 3.12 -2.00 -9.16
N ILE A 108 3.38 -3.22 -9.65
CA ILE A 108 2.88 -4.46 -9.03
C ILE A 108 3.38 -4.55 -7.58
N ARG A 109 4.66 -4.34 -7.33
CA ARG A 109 5.24 -4.34 -5.98
C ARG A 109 4.53 -3.36 -5.05
N THR A 110 4.27 -2.16 -5.53
CA THR A 110 3.58 -1.10 -4.77
C THR A 110 2.14 -1.50 -4.43
N LEU A 111 1.42 -2.03 -5.41
CA LEU A 111 0.03 -2.45 -5.23
C LEU A 111 -0.10 -3.70 -4.35
N MET A 112 0.78 -4.70 -4.53
CA MET A 112 0.80 -5.90 -3.67
C MET A 112 1.14 -5.57 -2.21
N ALA A 113 1.97 -4.56 -1.98
CA ALA A 113 2.25 -4.06 -0.64
C ALA A 113 1.04 -3.34 -0.01
N LYS A 114 0.26 -2.62 -0.83
CA LYS A 114 -0.93 -1.88 -0.41
C LYS A 114 -2.15 -2.79 -0.21
N TYR A 115 -2.24 -3.85 -0.98
CA TYR A 115 -3.36 -4.82 -0.95
C TYR A 115 -2.83 -6.22 -0.65
N PRO A 116 -2.44 -6.50 0.60
CA PRO A 116 -1.92 -7.80 1.00
C PRO A 116 -3.00 -8.87 0.81
N GLY A 117 -2.63 -9.97 0.16
CA GLY A 117 -3.55 -11.05 -0.19
C GLY A 117 -4.21 -10.93 -1.56
N ALA A 118 -4.07 -9.79 -2.26
CA ALA A 118 -4.53 -9.69 -3.64
C ALA A 118 -3.79 -10.67 -4.56
N LYS A 119 -4.51 -11.29 -5.49
CA LYS A 119 -3.94 -12.21 -6.48
C LYS A 119 -3.48 -11.45 -7.71
N LEU A 120 -2.27 -11.72 -8.19
CA LEU A 120 -1.78 -11.21 -9.46
C LEU A 120 -2.19 -12.17 -10.58
N LEU A 121 -2.97 -11.68 -11.55
CA LEU A 121 -3.60 -12.46 -12.60
C LEU A 121 -3.41 -11.78 -13.96
N ARG A 122 -3.47 -12.57 -15.04
CA ARG A 122 -3.62 -12.05 -16.40
C ARG A 122 -5.10 -12.00 -16.75
N HIS A 123 -5.49 -11.19 -17.70
CA HIS A 123 -6.87 -11.15 -18.17
C HIS A 123 -7.38 -12.52 -18.64
N LYS A 124 -6.55 -13.28 -19.34
CA LYS A 124 -6.87 -14.64 -19.78
C LYS A 124 -7.04 -15.66 -18.66
N ASP A 125 -6.62 -15.38 -17.45
CA ASP A 125 -6.80 -16.28 -16.30
C ASP A 125 -8.22 -16.16 -15.71
N VAL A 126 -8.97 -15.11 -16.10
CA VAL A 126 -10.29 -14.79 -15.58
C VAL A 126 -11.39 -14.68 -16.64
N ASN A 127 -11.02 -14.45 -17.88
CA ASN A 127 -11.96 -14.37 -19.02
C ASN A 127 -11.40 -15.12 -20.24
N SER A 128 -12.29 -15.52 -21.17
CA SER A 128 -11.90 -16.15 -22.44
C SER A 128 -11.32 -15.09 -23.38
N THR A 129 -9.98 -14.95 -23.40
CA THR A 129 -9.23 -13.97 -24.19
C THR A 129 -7.75 -14.36 -24.23
N ASP A 130 -7.01 -13.88 -25.22
CA ASP A 130 -5.56 -14.04 -25.30
C ASP A 130 -4.78 -12.93 -24.56
N CYS A 131 -5.47 -11.89 -24.06
CA CYS A 131 -4.87 -10.79 -23.32
C CYS A 131 -4.18 -11.29 -22.02
N PRO A 132 -2.97 -10.84 -21.70
CA PRO A 132 -2.18 -9.75 -22.29
C PRO A 132 -1.27 -10.17 -23.46
N GLY A 133 -1.46 -11.32 -24.08
CA GLY A 133 -0.71 -11.79 -25.22
C GLY A 133 0.30 -12.89 -24.90
N THR A 134 0.64 -13.69 -25.93
CA THR A 134 1.54 -14.85 -25.79
C THR A 134 2.99 -14.47 -25.53
N LYS A 135 3.42 -13.28 -26.01
CA LYS A 135 4.76 -12.73 -25.78
C LYS A 135 4.85 -11.80 -24.57
N PHE A 136 3.76 -11.67 -23.81
CA PHE A 136 3.80 -10.93 -22.54
C PHE A 136 4.76 -11.65 -21.57
N PRO A 137 5.71 -10.95 -20.93
CA PRO A 137 6.78 -11.57 -20.11
C PRO A 137 6.25 -12.05 -18.74
N TRP A 138 5.20 -12.88 -18.76
CA TRP A 138 4.50 -13.31 -17.53
C TRP A 138 5.40 -14.04 -16.54
N ALA A 139 6.24 -14.96 -17.03
CA ALA A 139 7.13 -15.73 -16.15
C ALA A 139 8.08 -14.82 -15.36
N GLU A 140 8.59 -13.77 -16.02
CA GLU A 140 9.48 -12.79 -15.38
C GLU A 140 8.76 -11.90 -14.37
N VAL A 141 7.54 -11.47 -14.69
CA VAL A 141 6.67 -10.70 -13.79
C VAL A 141 6.30 -11.53 -12.56
N GLN A 142 5.92 -12.79 -12.77
CA GLN A 142 5.52 -13.69 -11.70
C GLN A 142 6.69 -14.01 -10.76
N LYS A 143 7.86 -14.33 -11.31
CA LYS A 143 9.09 -14.56 -10.55
C LYS A 143 9.43 -13.36 -9.67
N TYR A 144 9.43 -12.15 -10.24
CA TYR A 144 9.68 -10.91 -9.49
C TYR A 144 8.70 -10.71 -8.33
N ASN A 145 7.41 -10.94 -8.56
CA ASN A 145 6.39 -10.83 -7.52
C ASN A 145 6.63 -11.84 -6.39
N THR A 146 6.94 -13.08 -6.70
CA THR A 146 7.22 -14.15 -5.72
C THR A 146 8.46 -13.83 -4.89
N GLU A 147 9.56 -13.42 -5.51
CA GLU A 147 10.80 -13.05 -4.83
C GLU A 147 10.62 -11.85 -3.90
N THR A 148 9.82 -10.86 -4.32
CA THR A 148 9.54 -9.67 -3.51
C THR A 148 8.67 -10.03 -2.30
N THR A 149 7.72 -10.93 -2.46
CA THR A 149 6.86 -11.42 -1.37
C THR A 149 7.68 -12.22 -0.35
N ALA A 150 8.52 -13.14 -0.82
CA ALA A 150 9.41 -13.94 0.04
C ALA A 150 10.38 -13.06 0.85
N LYS A 151 11.04 -12.08 0.22
CA LYS A 151 11.90 -11.13 0.93
C LYS A 151 11.16 -10.32 1.99
N LYS A 152 9.89 -9.97 1.76
CA LYS A 152 9.07 -9.26 2.75
C LYS A 152 8.69 -10.17 3.93
N GLU A 153 8.53 -11.46 3.71
CA GLU A 153 8.29 -12.44 4.78
C GLU A 153 9.57 -12.69 5.59
N GLU A 154 10.73 -12.80 4.94
CA GLU A 154 12.03 -12.92 5.62
C GLU A 154 12.40 -11.69 6.45
N THR A 155 11.97 -10.49 6.04
CA THR A 155 12.19 -9.24 6.79
C THR A 155 11.13 -8.97 7.84
N LYS A 156 10.10 -9.80 7.94
CA LYS A 156 9.07 -9.68 8.96
C LYS A 156 9.65 -10.16 10.29
N MET A 157 9.88 -9.21 11.20
CA MET A 157 10.34 -9.52 12.55
C MET A 157 9.39 -10.52 13.20
N THR A 158 9.92 -11.59 13.77
CA THR A 158 9.14 -12.56 14.55
C THR A 158 8.64 -11.91 15.85
N ASP A 159 7.58 -12.42 16.43
CA ASP A 159 7.06 -11.95 17.71
C ASP A 159 8.13 -11.97 18.80
N LYS A 160 9.05 -12.95 18.77
CA LYS A 160 10.18 -13.07 19.69
C LYS A 160 11.21 -11.96 19.45
N GLU A 161 11.55 -11.67 18.19
CA GLU A 161 12.47 -10.58 17.85
C GLU A 161 11.87 -9.22 18.16
N PHE A 162 10.57 -9.05 17.92
CA PHE A 162 9.83 -7.84 18.28
C PHE A 162 9.84 -7.64 19.80
N ALA A 163 9.53 -8.67 20.59
CA ALA A 163 9.57 -8.61 22.04
C ALA A 163 10.98 -8.26 22.56
N ALA A 164 12.02 -8.89 22.01
CA ALA A 164 13.42 -8.60 22.39
C ALA A 164 13.86 -7.18 21.98
N HIS A 165 13.34 -6.67 20.85
CA HIS A 165 13.61 -5.28 20.43
C HIS A 165 12.90 -4.29 21.35
N GLU A 166 11.62 -4.56 21.66
CA GLU A 166 10.83 -3.73 22.58
C GLU A 166 11.47 -3.68 23.97
N GLU A 167 11.90 -4.82 24.51
CA GLU A 167 12.58 -4.90 25.79
C GLU A 167 13.88 -4.08 25.83
N ARG A 168 14.70 -4.16 24.77
CA ARG A 168 15.90 -3.34 24.63
C ARG A 168 15.58 -1.86 24.54
N TYR A 169 14.56 -1.49 23.76
CA TYR A 169 14.12 -0.11 23.62
C TYR A 169 13.64 0.46 24.96
N GLN A 170 12.86 -0.30 25.72
CA GLN A 170 12.38 0.11 27.04
C GLN A 170 13.53 0.23 28.06
N ALA A 171 14.51 -0.68 28.02
CA ALA A 171 15.70 -0.62 28.85
C ALA A 171 16.57 0.62 28.53
N GLU A 172 16.73 0.93 27.24
CA GLU A 172 17.44 2.13 26.79
C GLU A 172 16.74 3.40 27.27
N LYS A 173 15.42 3.48 27.11
CA LYS A 173 14.60 4.62 27.58
C LYS A 173 14.65 4.77 29.10
N ALA A 174 14.64 3.66 29.84
CA ALA A 174 14.73 3.66 31.29
C ALA A 174 16.03 4.27 31.82
N ASN A 175 17.12 4.15 31.07
CA ASN A 175 18.44 4.66 31.43
C ASN A 175 18.68 6.11 30.97
N GLN A 176 17.79 6.70 30.19
CA GLN A 176 17.92 8.09 29.76
C GLN A 176 17.56 9.07 30.88
N LYS A 177 18.21 10.25 30.86
CA LYS A 177 17.85 11.35 31.77
C LYS A 177 16.48 11.93 31.39
N PRO A 178 15.78 12.61 32.32
CA PRO A 178 14.59 13.36 31.96
C PRO A 178 14.85 14.34 30.82
N HIS A 179 13.87 14.54 29.95
CA HIS A 179 13.98 15.59 28.94
C HIS A 179 14.18 16.94 29.57
N PRO A 180 14.95 17.87 28.97
CA PRO A 180 15.25 19.18 29.57
C PRO A 180 14.00 19.95 30.04
N TYR A 181 12.90 19.88 29.30
CA TYR A 181 11.65 20.55 29.64
C TYR A 181 10.96 19.96 30.89
N ALA A 182 11.27 18.72 31.26
CA ALA A 182 10.67 18.00 32.38
C ALA A 182 11.62 17.81 33.57
N ALA A 183 12.90 18.16 33.44
CA ALA A 183 13.93 17.82 34.41
C ALA A 183 13.66 18.42 35.80
N GLU A 184 13.23 19.67 35.84
CA GLU A 184 12.92 20.38 37.09
C GLU A 184 11.70 19.77 37.78
N ALA A 185 10.62 19.55 37.04
CA ALA A 185 9.39 18.93 37.54
C ALA A 185 9.63 17.49 37.99
N TRP A 186 10.46 16.73 37.28
CA TRP A 186 10.88 15.38 37.65
C TRP A 186 11.61 15.39 38.99
N GLN A 187 12.62 16.26 39.14
CA GLN A 187 13.41 16.37 40.39
C GLN A 187 12.53 16.79 41.56
N ALA A 188 11.62 17.72 41.36
CA ALA A 188 10.67 18.15 42.39
C ALA A 188 9.76 16.96 42.83
N ALA A 189 9.28 16.14 41.88
CA ALA A 189 8.46 14.98 42.20
C ALA A 189 9.23 13.88 42.94
N VAL A 190 10.52 13.68 42.61
CA VAL A 190 11.42 12.78 43.34
C VAL A 190 11.65 13.27 44.77
N ASN A 191 11.98 14.54 44.92
CA ASN A 191 12.23 15.17 46.25
C ASN A 191 10.97 15.13 47.13
N ALA A 192 9.80 15.22 46.55
CA ALA A 192 8.51 15.11 47.24
C ALA A 192 8.08 13.67 47.55
N GLY A 193 8.88 12.65 47.14
CA GLY A 193 8.55 11.22 47.33
C GLY A 193 7.39 10.73 46.48
N ILE A 194 7.01 11.48 45.46
CA ILE A 194 5.94 11.12 44.53
C ILE A 194 6.44 10.06 43.56
N MET A 195 7.70 10.17 43.09
CA MET A 195 8.38 9.26 42.20
C MET A 195 9.66 8.72 42.85
N ASP A 196 10.11 7.55 42.40
CA ASP A 196 11.32 6.90 42.95
C ASP A 196 12.63 7.41 42.30
N GLY A 197 12.55 8.29 41.31
CA GLY A 197 13.71 8.84 40.61
C GLY A 197 14.28 7.96 39.52
N THR A 198 13.67 6.79 39.25
CA THR A 198 14.12 5.86 38.24
C THR A 198 13.28 5.98 36.96
N LYS A 199 13.87 5.56 35.81
CA LYS A 199 13.17 5.39 34.56
C LYS A 199 12.33 6.57 34.04
N PRO A 200 12.86 7.81 33.98
CA PRO A 200 12.07 9.02 33.70
C PRO A 200 11.43 9.04 32.32
N GLN A 201 11.93 8.24 31.36
CA GLN A 201 11.41 8.17 30.02
C GLN A 201 10.66 6.85 29.71
N SER A 202 10.42 6.01 30.71
CA SER A 202 9.62 4.79 30.55
C SER A 202 8.13 5.09 30.47
N PRO A 203 7.36 4.29 29.75
CA PRO A 203 5.90 4.36 29.79
C PRO A 203 5.37 4.18 31.20
N LEU A 204 4.37 4.97 31.57
CA LEU A 204 3.71 4.86 32.84
C LEU A 204 2.53 3.89 32.72
N THR A 205 2.50 2.85 33.58
CA THR A 205 1.35 1.97 33.65
C THR A 205 0.16 2.63 34.34
N ARG A 206 -1.06 2.11 34.12
CA ARG A 206 -2.26 2.59 34.82
C ARG A 206 -2.16 2.43 36.34
N GLU A 207 -1.52 1.37 36.78
CA GLU A 207 -1.28 1.09 38.20
C GLU A 207 -0.31 2.13 38.80
N GLN A 208 0.80 2.41 38.12
CA GLN A 208 1.76 3.43 38.54
C GLN A 208 1.11 4.83 38.61
N LEU A 209 0.26 5.15 37.62
CA LEU A 209 -0.49 6.41 37.61
C LEU A 209 -1.45 6.46 38.83
N ALA A 210 -2.15 5.37 39.14
CA ALA A 210 -3.04 5.31 40.30
C ALA A 210 -2.28 5.55 41.62
N VAL A 211 -1.09 4.95 41.79
CA VAL A 211 -0.22 5.17 42.94
C VAL A 211 0.24 6.64 43.04
N ILE A 212 0.61 7.27 41.93
CA ILE A 212 0.99 8.67 41.86
C ILE A 212 -0.18 9.56 42.29
N LEU A 213 -1.37 9.34 41.72
CA LEU A 213 -2.57 10.11 42.07
C LEU A 213 -2.96 9.94 43.53
N GLN A 214 -2.77 8.75 44.09
CA GLN A 214 -2.99 8.51 45.52
C GLN A 214 -2.02 9.31 46.39
N ARG A 215 -0.72 9.30 46.08
CA ARG A 215 0.31 10.08 46.80
C ARG A 215 0.08 11.57 46.74
N LEU A 216 -0.50 12.05 45.64
CA LEU A 216 -0.90 13.47 45.45
C LEU A 216 -2.22 13.80 46.16
N GLY A 217 -2.90 12.84 46.77
CA GLY A 217 -4.21 13.06 47.40
C GLY A 217 -5.34 13.35 46.39
N LEU A 218 -5.12 13.05 45.10
CA LEU A 218 -6.09 13.33 44.02
C LEU A 218 -7.10 12.22 43.84
N LEU A 219 -6.87 11.02 44.39
CA LEU A 219 -7.89 9.97 44.45
C LEU A 219 -8.77 10.28 45.65
N GLY A 220 -9.85 11.02 45.40
CA GLY A 220 -10.86 11.32 46.41
C GLY A 220 -11.49 10.01 46.97
N LYS A 221 -11.88 10.06 48.25
CA LYS A 221 -12.66 8.98 48.85
C LYS A 221 -13.97 8.85 48.09
N GLY A 222 -14.03 7.80 47.21
CA GLY A 222 -15.24 7.24 46.65
C GLY A 222 -16.20 8.19 45.94
N VAL A 223 -16.19 8.12 44.63
CA VAL A 223 -17.43 8.32 43.89
C VAL A 223 -18.29 7.06 44.17
N LYS A 224 -19.36 7.27 44.96
CA LYS A 224 -20.41 6.27 45.14
C LYS A 224 -21.18 6.04 43.85
#